data_2fc4e976f31b85eee03805c7fb7ab005
#
_entry.id   2fc4e976f31b85eee03805c7fb7ab005
#
_cell.length_a   1.000
_cell.length_b   1.000
_cell.length_c   1.000
_cell.angle_alpha   90.00
_cell.angle_beta   90.00
_cell.angle_gamma   90.00
#
_symmetry.space_group_name_H-M   'P 1'
#
loop_
_entity.id
_entity.type
_entity.pdbx_description
1 polymer ?
#
loop_
_entity_poly.entity_id
_entity_poly.type
_entity_poly.pdbx_seq_one_letter_code
_entity_poly.pdbx_strand_id
1 'polypeptide(L)'
;MPKTLFILNDAPYGTERSYNALRLAGSLSSRDGEEVRVFLIGDAASCAKKDQKVPPGHYNAEVMLRNVGRHGGEIGVCSTCMDARGIADGELTDMTHRSSLDELTAWVSWADRTLVFQRMQPFSEAERVAEE
;
A
#
# COMPACT_ATOMS: atom_id res chain seq x y z
N MET A 1 -15.82 -11.05 11.79
CA MET A 1 -14.45 -10.55 12.03
C MET A 1 -14.24 -9.33 11.16
N PRO A 2 -13.76 -8.22 11.73
CA PRO A 2 -13.58 -7.00 10.96
C PRO A 2 -12.57 -7.19 9.84
N LYS A 3 -12.89 -6.66 8.67
CA LYS A 3 -12.07 -6.75 7.46
C LYS A 3 -11.70 -5.35 7.01
N THR A 4 -10.41 -5.06 7.01
CA THR A 4 -9.90 -3.74 6.66
C THR A 4 -9.01 -3.83 5.44
N LEU A 5 -9.30 -2.98 4.45
CA LEU A 5 -8.45 -2.81 3.27
C LEU A 5 -7.73 -1.46 3.39
N PHE A 6 -6.40 -1.50 3.23
CA PHE A 6 -5.56 -0.31 3.13
C PHE A 6 -5.18 -0.11 1.67
N ILE A 7 -5.43 1.07 1.13
CA ILE A 7 -4.99 1.45 -0.21
C ILE A 7 -3.95 2.55 -0.08
N LEU A 8 -2.72 2.27 -0.50
CA LEU A 8 -1.60 3.19 -0.44
C LEU A 8 -1.27 3.70 -1.84
N ASN A 9 -1.14 5.01 -1.98
CA ASN A 9 -0.80 5.65 -3.25
C ASN A 9 0.59 6.30 -3.24
N ASP A 10 1.15 6.59 -2.08
CA ASP A 10 2.40 7.32 -1.96
C ASP A 10 3.63 6.41 -1.98
N ALA A 11 4.73 6.97 -2.47
CA ALA A 11 6.04 6.31 -2.43
C ALA A 11 6.42 5.91 -1.00
N PRO A 12 7.31 4.93 -0.84
CA PRO A 12 7.72 4.48 0.50
C PRO A 12 8.47 5.54 1.31
N TYR A 13 9.15 6.45 0.62
CA TYR A 13 10.00 7.46 1.24
C TYR A 13 9.72 8.83 0.64
N GLY A 14 10.03 9.89 1.40
CA GLY A 14 9.80 11.27 0.99
C GLY A 14 8.53 11.88 1.59
N THR A 15 7.61 11.05 2.05
CA THR A 15 6.45 11.44 2.86
C THR A 15 6.25 10.39 3.93
N GLU A 16 5.41 10.68 4.94
CA GLU A 16 5.15 9.73 6.02
C GLU A 16 3.83 8.97 5.85
N ARG A 17 3.10 9.21 4.75
CA ARG A 17 1.76 8.61 4.58
C ARG A 17 1.82 7.09 4.48
N SER A 18 2.67 6.55 3.62
CA SER A 18 2.83 5.10 3.50
C SER A 18 3.40 4.50 4.77
N TYR A 19 4.36 5.17 5.40
CA TYR A 19 4.89 4.77 6.69
C TYR A 19 3.78 4.63 7.75
N ASN A 20 2.95 5.68 7.89
CA ASN A 20 1.87 5.66 8.87
C ASN A 20 0.80 4.61 8.54
N ALA A 21 0.50 4.42 7.26
CA ALA A 21 -0.42 3.37 6.83
C ALA A 21 0.10 1.99 7.22
N LEU A 22 1.38 1.73 6.98
CA LEU A 22 2.00 0.44 7.29
C LEU A 22 2.11 0.21 8.80
N ARG A 23 2.33 1.27 9.58
CA ARG A 23 2.27 1.18 11.04
C ARG A 23 0.89 0.72 11.50
N LEU A 24 -0.16 1.35 11.00
CA LEU A 24 -1.52 1.02 11.36
C LEU A 24 -1.89 -0.39 10.89
N ALA A 25 -1.53 -0.74 9.65
CA ALA A 25 -1.78 -2.06 9.10
C ALA A 25 -1.08 -3.16 9.92
N GLY A 26 0.17 -2.93 10.31
CA GLY A 26 0.93 -3.86 11.14
C GLY A 26 0.31 -4.02 12.53
N SER A 27 -0.07 -2.92 13.16
CA SER A 27 -0.71 -2.93 14.47
C SER A 27 -2.04 -3.68 14.41
N LEU A 28 -2.85 -3.40 13.38
CA LEU A 28 -4.17 -4.02 13.24
C LEU A 28 -4.06 -5.51 12.92
N SER A 29 -3.13 -5.90 12.03
CA SER A 29 -2.95 -7.30 11.64
C SER A 29 -2.45 -8.18 12.77
N SER A 30 -1.83 -7.61 13.80
CA SER A 30 -1.36 -8.35 14.96
C SER A 30 -2.47 -8.61 15.99
N ARG A 31 -3.64 -8.04 15.82
CA ARG A 31 -4.77 -8.24 16.74
C ARG A 31 -5.59 -9.47 16.35
N ASP A 32 -6.00 -10.23 17.33
CA ASP A 32 -6.86 -11.39 17.10
C ASP A 32 -8.19 -10.97 16.46
N GLY A 33 -8.61 -11.70 15.46
CA GLY A 33 -9.90 -11.50 14.80
C GLY A 33 -9.91 -10.41 13.73
N GLU A 34 -8.81 -9.68 13.55
CA GLU A 34 -8.69 -8.68 12.48
C GLU A 34 -8.14 -9.29 11.20
N GLU A 35 -8.80 -9.01 10.08
CA GLU A 35 -8.30 -9.39 8.77
C GLU A 35 -7.86 -8.13 8.02
N VAL A 36 -6.63 -8.12 7.52
CA VAL A 36 -6.02 -6.96 6.88
C VAL A 36 -5.54 -7.32 5.48
N ARG A 37 -5.88 -6.46 4.53
CA ARG A 37 -5.32 -6.49 3.17
C ARG A 37 -4.77 -5.12 2.83
N VAL A 38 -3.67 -5.11 2.09
CA VAL A 38 -3.00 -3.89 1.66
C VAL A 38 -2.86 -3.93 0.14
N PHE A 39 -3.30 -2.87 -0.53
CA PHE A 39 -3.13 -2.74 -1.98
C PHE A 39 -2.23 -1.54 -2.26
N LEU A 40 -1.16 -1.78 -3.01
CA LEU A 40 -0.17 -0.77 -3.36
C LEU A 40 -0.40 -0.33 -4.80
N ILE A 41 -0.82 0.92 -4.98
CA ILE A 41 -1.13 1.48 -6.29
C ILE A 41 -0.28 2.73 -6.54
N GLY A 42 -0.03 3.05 -7.82
CA GLY A 42 0.79 4.21 -8.16
C GLY A 42 2.20 4.09 -7.59
N ASP A 43 2.71 5.17 -7.02
CA ASP A 43 4.06 5.20 -6.46
C ASP A 43 4.25 4.24 -5.29
N ALA A 44 3.17 3.83 -4.64
CA ALA A 44 3.24 2.87 -3.53
C ALA A 44 3.69 1.48 -3.99
N ALA A 45 3.63 1.16 -5.29
CA ALA A 45 4.17 -0.10 -5.81
C ALA A 45 5.63 -0.29 -5.40
N SER A 46 6.39 0.78 -5.29
CA SER A 46 7.79 0.74 -4.86
C SER A 46 7.98 0.31 -3.41
N CYS A 47 6.95 0.37 -2.58
CA CYS A 47 7.02 -0.13 -1.20
C CYS A 47 7.32 -1.63 -1.15
N ALA A 48 6.90 -2.38 -2.16
CA ALA A 48 7.05 -3.83 -2.22
C ALA A 48 8.37 -4.28 -2.86
N LYS A 49 9.19 -3.36 -3.33
CA LYS A 49 10.46 -3.74 -3.95
C LYS A 49 11.39 -4.33 -2.91
N LYS A 50 11.98 -5.50 -3.22
CA LYS A 50 12.91 -6.15 -2.30
C LYS A 50 14.26 -5.45 -2.26
N ASP A 51 15.05 -5.76 -1.24
CA ASP A 51 16.41 -5.27 -1.06
C ASP A 51 16.50 -3.75 -0.83
N GLN A 52 15.50 -3.19 -0.17
CA GLN A 52 15.55 -1.78 0.22
C GLN A 52 16.61 -1.58 1.31
N LYS A 53 17.46 -0.60 1.09
CA LYS A 53 18.55 -0.25 2.02
C LYS A 53 18.30 1.15 2.55
N VAL A 54 18.09 1.22 3.85
CA VAL A 54 17.88 2.49 4.55
C VAL A 54 18.93 2.67 5.62
N PRO A 55 19.29 3.93 5.96
CA PRO A 55 20.24 4.17 7.04
C PRO A 55 19.73 3.64 8.39
N PRO A 56 20.61 3.27 9.31
CA PRO A 56 20.20 2.85 10.66
C PRO A 56 19.33 3.93 11.32
N GLY A 57 18.28 3.49 12.00
CA GLY A 57 17.36 4.39 12.69
C GLY A 57 16.21 4.91 11.82
N HIS A 58 16.18 4.59 10.53
CA HIS A 58 15.09 4.92 9.63
C HIS A 58 14.19 3.71 9.41
N TYR A 59 12.91 3.96 9.11
CA TYR A 59 11.98 2.89 8.79
C TYR A 59 12.29 2.28 7.42
N ASN A 60 11.96 1.00 7.27
CA ASN A 60 12.11 0.27 6.03
C ASN A 60 10.74 -0.27 5.62
N ALA A 61 10.20 0.25 4.51
CA ALA A 61 8.86 -0.10 4.05
C ALA A 61 8.74 -1.60 3.71
N GLU A 62 9.78 -2.21 3.17
CA GLU A 62 9.81 -3.63 2.86
C GLU A 62 9.64 -4.48 4.12
N VAL A 63 10.37 -4.15 5.18
CA VAL A 63 10.27 -4.87 6.45
C VAL A 63 8.87 -4.72 7.05
N MET A 64 8.29 -3.53 6.96
CA MET A 64 6.94 -3.27 7.46
C MET A 64 5.87 -4.07 6.72
N LEU A 65 6.00 -4.19 5.40
CA LEU A 65 5.10 -5.03 4.60
C LEU A 65 5.23 -6.51 4.98
N ARG A 66 6.45 -7.00 5.15
CA ARG A 66 6.65 -8.38 5.57
C ARG A 66 6.04 -8.65 6.95
N ASN A 67 6.08 -7.66 7.83
CA ASN A 67 5.45 -7.78 9.14
C ASN A 67 3.93 -7.96 9.02
N VAL A 68 3.28 -7.21 8.13
CA VAL A 68 1.85 -7.39 7.84
C VAL A 68 1.59 -8.80 7.31
N GLY A 69 2.40 -9.27 6.37
CA GLY A 69 2.25 -10.60 5.79
C GLY A 69 2.44 -11.73 6.80
N ARG A 70 3.39 -11.58 7.72
CA ARG A 70 3.63 -12.57 8.77
C ARG A 70 2.45 -12.75 9.71
N HIS A 71 1.63 -11.71 9.87
CA HIS A 71 0.41 -11.76 10.69
C HIS A 71 -0.81 -12.17 9.86
N GLY A 72 -0.61 -12.70 8.67
CA GLY A 72 -1.69 -13.22 7.82
C GLY A 72 -2.30 -12.19 6.87
N GLY A 73 -1.79 -10.97 6.82
CA GLY A 73 -2.26 -9.97 5.87
C GLY A 73 -1.88 -10.31 4.43
N GLU A 74 -2.74 -9.96 3.49
CA GLU A 74 -2.47 -10.12 2.07
C GLU A 74 -2.08 -8.78 1.46
N ILE A 75 -1.08 -8.80 0.59
CA ILE A 75 -0.53 -7.57 -0.01
C ILE A 75 -0.49 -7.72 -1.53
N GLY A 76 -1.29 -6.92 -2.21
CA GLY A 76 -1.34 -6.87 -3.67
C GLY A 76 -0.64 -5.62 -4.20
N VAL A 77 0.05 -5.76 -5.32
CA VAL A 77 0.79 -4.67 -5.97
C VAL A 77 0.24 -4.47 -7.38
N CYS A 78 -0.19 -3.26 -7.69
CA CYS A 78 -0.77 -2.94 -8.99
C CYS A 78 0.17 -3.30 -10.15
N SER A 79 -0.30 -4.15 -11.06
CA SER A 79 0.49 -4.65 -12.18
C SER A 79 0.99 -3.55 -13.10
N THR A 80 0.08 -2.70 -13.58
CA THR A 80 0.45 -1.60 -14.49
C THR A 80 1.35 -0.57 -13.82
N CYS A 81 1.18 -0.38 -12.51
CA CYS A 81 2.03 0.52 -11.73
C CYS A 81 3.44 -0.05 -11.59
N MET A 82 3.58 -1.37 -11.45
CA MET A 82 4.87 -2.04 -11.48
C MET A 82 5.55 -1.87 -12.83
N ASP A 83 4.81 -2.14 -13.92
CA ASP A 83 5.36 -2.06 -15.27
C ASP A 83 5.85 -0.63 -15.59
N ALA A 84 5.06 0.37 -15.22
CA ALA A 84 5.42 1.78 -15.45
C ALA A 84 6.71 2.19 -14.70
N ARG A 85 7.07 1.47 -13.65
CA ARG A 85 8.25 1.74 -12.81
C ARG A 85 9.38 0.74 -13.00
N GLY A 86 9.23 -0.15 -13.98
CA GLY A 86 10.25 -1.15 -14.27
C GLY A 86 10.46 -2.17 -13.16
N ILE A 87 9.42 -2.47 -12.39
CA ILE A 87 9.48 -3.47 -11.31
C ILE A 87 9.01 -4.81 -11.86
N ALA A 88 9.91 -5.79 -11.90
CA ALA A 88 9.59 -7.14 -12.33
C ALA A 88 9.09 -7.98 -11.16
N ASP A 89 8.37 -9.07 -11.47
CA ASP A 89 7.82 -9.97 -10.43
C ASP A 89 8.91 -10.48 -9.48
N GLY A 90 10.08 -10.82 -10.01
CA GLY A 90 11.21 -11.31 -9.21
C GLY A 90 11.81 -10.25 -8.30
N GLU A 91 11.41 -9.00 -8.42
CA GLU A 91 11.88 -7.90 -7.58
C GLU A 91 10.93 -7.58 -6.42
N LEU A 92 9.83 -8.31 -6.29
CA LEU A 92 8.90 -8.13 -5.17
C LEU A 92 9.41 -8.85 -3.94
N THR A 93 9.25 -8.20 -2.80
CA THR A 93 9.58 -8.81 -1.51
C THR A 93 8.61 -9.95 -1.18
N ASP A 94 9.01 -10.84 -0.27
CA ASP A 94 8.18 -11.95 0.14
C ASP A 94 6.82 -11.49 0.65
N MET A 95 5.82 -12.34 0.48
CA MET A 95 4.44 -12.11 0.94
C MET A 95 3.68 -11.03 0.17
N THR A 96 4.25 -10.52 -0.92
CA THR A 96 3.56 -9.62 -1.84
C THR A 96 3.38 -10.30 -3.19
N HIS A 97 2.37 -9.88 -3.93
CA HIS A 97 2.12 -10.46 -5.25
C HIS A 97 1.65 -9.38 -6.23
N ARG A 98 1.97 -9.62 -7.51
CA ARG A 98 1.43 -8.80 -8.60
C ARG A 98 -0.09 -8.98 -8.62
N SER A 99 -0.81 -7.86 -8.66
CA SER A 99 -2.25 -7.85 -8.57
C SER A 99 -2.89 -7.14 -9.76
N SER A 100 -4.20 -7.05 -9.74
CA SER A 100 -4.99 -6.51 -10.82
C SER A 100 -6.11 -5.62 -10.28
N LEU A 101 -6.75 -4.86 -11.18
CA LEU A 101 -7.94 -4.11 -10.83
C LEU A 101 -9.07 -5.04 -10.36
N ASP A 102 -9.20 -6.23 -10.98
CA ASP A 102 -10.22 -7.19 -10.58
C ASP A 102 -10.04 -7.63 -9.13
N GLU A 103 -8.80 -7.91 -8.71
CA GLU A 103 -8.52 -8.27 -7.32
C GLU A 103 -8.79 -7.09 -6.38
N LEU A 104 -8.40 -5.88 -6.75
CA LEU A 104 -8.70 -4.69 -5.95
C LEU A 104 -10.21 -4.51 -5.80
N THR A 105 -10.97 -4.66 -6.88
CA THR A 105 -12.41 -4.56 -6.85
C THR A 105 -13.02 -5.59 -5.88
N ALA A 106 -12.55 -6.83 -5.95
CA ALA A 106 -12.99 -7.88 -5.04
C ALA A 106 -12.64 -7.54 -3.58
N TRP A 107 -11.47 -6.98 -3.35
CA TRP A 107 -11.05 -6.62 -2.00
C TRP A 107 -11.85 -5.44 -1.43
N VAL A 108 -12.22 -4.47 -2.26
CA VAL A 108 -13.09 -3.37 -1.83
C VAL A 108 -14.46 -3.92 -1.43
N SER A 109 -15.01 -4.87 -2.19
CA SER A 109 -16.29 -5.53 -1.87
C SER A 109 -16.19 -6.39 -0.61
N TRP A 110 -15.05 -7.01 -0.37
CA TRP A 110 -14.79 -7.83 0.81
C TRP A 110 -14.71 -7.01 2.09
N ALA A 111 -14.14 -5.81 2.03
CA ALA A 111 -13.80 -5.02 3.22
C ALA A 111 -15.02 -4.44 3.91
N ASP A 112 -15.02 -4.47 5.23
CA ASP A 112 -15.97 -3.73 6.05
C ASP A 112 -15.62 -2.24 6.09
N ARG A 113 -14.32 -1.94 6.00
CA ARG A 113 -13.81 -0.56 5.95
C ARG A 113 -12.60 -0.50 5.03
N THR A 114 -12.51 0.59 4.28
CA THR A 114 -11.39 0.84 3.38
C THR A 114 -10.76 2.17 3.77
N LEU A 115 -9.44 2.13 4.02
CA LEU A 115 -8.65 3.28 4.40
C LEU A 115 -7.69 3.61 3.26
N VAL A 116 -7.78 4.84 2.74
CA VAL A 116 -6.95 5.29 1.63
C VAL A 116 -5.93 6.30 2.13
N PHE A 117 -4.65 6.03 1.85
CA PHE A 117 -3.55 6.91 2.21
C PHE A 117 -2.93 7.46 0.94
N GLN A 118 -3.13 8.75 0.72
CA GLN A 118 -2.63 9.42 -0.47
C GLN A 118 -2.39 10.90 -0.21
N ARG A 119 -1.52 11.48 -1.02
CA ARG A 119 -1.29 12.91 -0.99
C ARG A 119 -2.53 13.61 -1.52
N MET A 120 -3.00 14.64 -0.78
CA MET A 120 -4.02 15.52 -1.31
C MET A 120 -3.39 16.42 -2.37
N GLN A 121 -3.96 16.39 -3.59
CA GLN A 121 -3.53 17.29 -4.64
C GLN A 121 -4.44 18.51 -4.67
N PRO A 122 -3.88 19.74 -4.70
CA PRO A 122 -4.70 20.92 -4.87
C PRO A 122 -5.32 20.90 -6.27
N PHE A 123 -6.51 21.48 -6.39
CA PHE A 123 -7.14 21.66 -7.69
C PHE A 123 -6.24 22.49 -8.60
N SER A 124 -6.23 22.20 -9.89
CA SER A 124 -5.63 23.05 -10.90
C SER A 124 -6.38 24.39 -10.95
N GLU A 125 -5.76 25.41 -11.54
CA GLU A 125 -6.41 26.69 -11.71
C GLU A 125 -7.74 26.56 -12.48
N ALA A 126 -7.75 25.75 -13.52
CA ALA A 126 -8.95 25.49 -14.31
C ALA A 126 -10.07 24.86 -13.49
N GLU A 127 -9.73 23.89 -12.64
CA GLU A 127 -10.70 23.25 -11.76
C GLU A 127 -11.26 24.20 -10.71
N ARG A 128 -10.43 25.07 -10.15
CA ARG A 128 -10.88 26.08 -9.19
C ARG A 128 -11.85 27.07 -9.83
N VAL A 129 -11.56 27.51 -11.04
CA VAL A 129 -12.43 28.43 -11.76
C VAL A 129 -13.78 27.76 -12.07
N ALA A 130 -13.78 26.49 -12.41
CA ALA A 130 -15.02 25.76 -12.73
C ALA A 130 -15.94 25.60 -11.50
N GLU A 131 -15.39 25.62 -10.27
CA GLU A 131 -16.17 25.51 -9.03
C GLU A 131 -16.73 26.84 -8.55
N GLU A 132 -16.24 27.98 -9.06
CA GLU A 132 -16.73 29.30 -8.72
C GLU A 132 -18.03 29.63 -9.46
#